data_8f473b07a6b8d21365e398bddba0d434
#
_entry.id   8f473b07a6b8d21365e398bddba0d434
#
_cell.length_a   1.000
_cell.length_b   1.000
_cell.length_c   1.000
_cell.angle_alpha   90.00
_cell.angle_beta   90.00
_cell.angle_gamma   90.00
#
_symmetry.space_group_name_H-M   'P 1'
#
loop_
_entity.id
_entity.type
_entity.pdbx_description
1 polymer ?
#
loop_
_entity_poly.entity_id
_entity_poly.type
_entity_poly.pdbx_seq_one_letter_code
_entity_poly.pdbx_strand_id
1 'polypeptide(L)'
;MKPSYQLISPTLGELVWNVEPTDELLSIQFAYLNYVQTNFSTTILEVRQGFTRLSLLWKNLPSQQEFVKLVDTLHLSPEPLPEKVWQVPVCYHPEYGQDLEDFVKSKNLSVAEVIQLHTQTLYRIHFFGFLPGFFYLNGLSPKLHLPRKSVPSLAVPSGSVAIGGKQTGIYPMQSPGGWHSIGRSPLPFFDPKQTPPVWAKPGEQIQFVSITASQFENWKDADTKNFLQ
;
A
#
# COMPACT_ATOMS: atom_id res chain seq x y z
N MET A 1 17.88 -11.57 -3.83
CA MET A 1 18.18 -10.12 -4.05
C MET A 1 18.82 -9.54 -2.81
N LYS A 2 20.01 -8.95 -2.90
CA LYS A 2 20.75 -8.36 -1.77
C LYS A 2 20.51 -6.84 -1.74
N PRO A 3 20.20 -6.22 -0.58
CA PRO A 3 20.09 -4.78 -0.47
C PRO A 3 21.47 -4.13 -0.32
N SER A 4 21.56 -2.84 -0.61
CA SER A 4 22.60 -1.96 -0.10
C SER A 4 22.13 -1.28 1.18
N TYR A 5 23.03 -1.04 2.12
CA TYR A 5 22.72 -0.27 3.31
C TYR A 5 23.15 1.20 3.12
N GLN A 6 22.23 2.12 3.40
CA GLN A 6 22.47 3.56 3.34
C GLN A 6 22.30 4.17 4.72
N LEU A 7 23.35 4.84 5.21
CA LEU A 7 23.29 5.59 6.45
C LEU A 7 22.62 6.94 6.20
N ILE A 8 21.51 7.20 6.90
CA ILE A 8 20.75 8.46 6.82
C ILE A 8 21.14 9.38 7.98
N SER A 9 21.24 8.82 9.19
CA SER A 9 21.69 9.52 10.40
C SER A 9 22.32 8.51 11.38
N PRO A 10 22.89 8.97 12.51
CA PRO A 10 23.50 8.05 13.51
C PRO A 10 22.57 6.96 14.03
N THR A 11 21.25 7.13 13.92
CA THR A 11 20.27 6.15 14.38
C THR A 11 19.28 5.71 13.31
N LEU A 12 19.37 6.24 12.09
CA LEU A 12 18.50 5.89 10.98
C LEU A 12 19.32 5.41 9.80
N GLY A 13 19.02 4.22 9.30
CA GLY A 13 19.56 3.69 8.07
C GLY A 13 18.51 3.03 7.22
N GLU A 14 18.84 2.75 5.97
CA GLU A 14 17.91 2.11 5.03
C GLU A 14 18.60 0.92 4.33
N LEU A 15 17.87 -0.19 4.24
CA LEU A 15 18.12 -1.23 3.26
C LEU A 15 17.44 -0.83 1.97
N VAL A 16 18.18 -0.74 0.88
CA VAL A 16 17.68 -0.27 -0.42
C VAL A 16 17.94 -1.32 -1.49
N TRP A 17 16.89 -1.64 -2.24
CA TRP A 17 16.93 -2.50 -3.43
C TRP A 17 16.71 -1.64 -4.68
N ASN A 18 17.69 -1.64 -5.58
CA ASN A 18 17.63 -0.89 -6.85
C ASN A 18 16.95 -1.72 -7.95
N VAL A 19 15.71 -2.13 -7.68
CA VAL A 19 14.88 -2.93 -8.59
C VAL A 19 13.43 -2.42 -8.57
N GLU A 20 12.63 -2.82 -9.54
CA GLU A 20 11.19 -2.54 -9.52
C GLU A 20 10.49 -3.33 -8.40
N PRO A 21 9.42 -2.81 -7.80
CA PRO A 21 8.61 -3.52 -6.81
C PRO A 21 7.98 -4.77 -7.42
N THR A 22 8.27 -5.93 -6.83
CA THR A 22 7.71 -7.23 -7.21
C THR A 22 7.32 -8.03 -5.97
N ASP A 23 6.54 -9.09 -6.13
CA ASP A 23 6.22 -10.03 -5.06
C ASP A 23 7.50 -10.72 -4.53
N GLU A 24 8.46 -11.01 -5.41
CA GLU A 24 9.75 -11.58 -5.00
C GLU A 24 10.54 -10.61 -4.11
N LEU A 25 10.57 -9.31 -4.46
CA LEU A 25 11.20 -8.31 -3.61
C LEU A 25 10.49 -8.19 -2.26
N LEU A 26 9.15 -8.17 -2.25
CA LEU A 26 8.37 -8.09 -1.01
C LEU A 26 8.66 -9.27 -0.09
N SER A 27 8.75 -10.47 -0.66
CA SER A 27 9.10 -11.72 0.04
C SER A 27 10.50 -11.65 0.69
N ILE A 28 11.48 -11.08 -0.03
CA ILE A 28 12.83 -10.82 0.52
C ILE A 28 12.79 -9.73 1.61
N GLN A 29 12.03 -8.66 1.40
CA GLN A 29 11.87 -7.62 2.43
C GLN A 29 11.31 -8.18 3.73
N PHE A 30 10.35 -9.11 3.66
CA PHE A 30 9.82 -9.79 4.84
C PHE A 30 10.89 -10.59 5.58
N ALA A 31 11.75 -11.29 4.85
CA ALA A 31 12.85 -12.02 5.47
C ALA A 31 13.81 -11.08 6.24
N TYR A 32 14.17 -9.93 5.64
CA TYR A 32 14.99 -8.93 6.32
C TYR A 32 14.28 -8.27 7.50
N LEU A 33 12.99 -7.95 7.36
CA LEU A 33 12.17 -7.38 8.43
C LEU A 33 12.12 -8.34 9.64
N ASN A 34 11.80 -9.61 9.41
CA ASN A 34 11.72 -10.61 10.46
C ASN A 34 13.10 -10.89 11.09
N TYR A 35 14.16 -10.92 10.28
CA TYR A 35 15.53 -11.05 10.80
C TYR A 35 15.87 -9.90 11.76
N VAL A 36 15.63 -8.66 11.36
CA VAL A 36 15.91 -7.48 12.18
C VAL A 36 15.05 -7.47 13.44
N GLN A 37 13.77 -7.73 13.33
CA GLN A 37 12.87 -7.75 14.49
C GLN A 37 13.20 -8.86 15.48
N THR A 38 13.69 -10.00 15.01
CA THR A 38 14.07 -11.13 15.86
C THR A 38 15.43 -10.92 16.53
N ASN A 39 16.44 -10.58 15.75
CA ASN A 39 17.83 -10.56 16.23
C ASN A 39 18.21 -9.22 16.89
N PHE A 40 17.48 -8.14 16.61
CA PHE A 40 17.71 -6.80 17.15
C PHE A 40 16.52 -6.24 17.92
N SER A 41 15.64 -7.09 18.44
CA SER A 41 14.40 -6.70 19.14
C SER A 41 14.61 -5.74 20.31
N THR A 42 15.75 -5.80 20.98
CA THR A 42 16.10 -4.91 22.10
C THR A 42 16.73 -3.59 21.66
N THR A 43 17.20 -3.48 20.43
CA THR A 43 17.99 -2.35 19.92
C THR A 43 17.37 -1.63 18.73
N ILE A 44 16.46 -2.28 17.99
CA ILE A 44 15.64 -1.63 16.97
C ILE A 44 14.43 -0.95 17.61
N LEU A 45 14.16 0.29 17.25
CA LEU A 45 12.96 1.02 17.70
C LEU A 45 11.80 0.83 16.73
N GLU A 46 12.09 0.90 15.43
CA GLU A 46 11.08 0.84 14.40
C GLU A 46 11.67 0.33 13.08
N VAL A 47 10.88 -0.44 12.35
CA VAL A 47 11.14 -0.80 10.95
C VAL A 47 9.97 -0.30 10.12
N ARG A 48 10.25 0.55 9.13
CA ARG A 48 9.26 1.06 8.18
C ARG A 48 9.50 0.47 6.80
N GLN A 49 8.47 -0.11 6.23
CA GLN A 49 8.53 -0.69 4.90
C GLN A 49 8.12 0.34 3.84
N GLY A 50 8.83 0.34 2.71
CA GLY A 50 8.50 1.02 1.48
C GLY A 50 8.58 0.04 0.30
N PHE A 51 8.27 0.49 -0.92
CA PHE A 51 8.26 -0.40 -2.08
C PHE A 51 9.59 -1.09 -2.36
N THR A 52 10.70 -0.37 -2.19
CA THR A 52 12.06 -0.87 -2.51
C THR A 52 13.04 -0.63 -1.39
N ARG A 53 12.55 -0.37 -0.17
CA ARG A 53 13.40 -0.08 0.99
C ARG A 53 12.76 -0.49 2.30
N LEU A 54 13.62 -0.71 3.30
CA LEU A 54 13.24 -0.81 4.71
C LEU A 54 14.03 0.25 5.48
N SER A 55 13.35 1.18 6.12
CA SER A 55 13.98 2.16 7.01
C SER A 55 14.07 1.56 8.41
N LEU A 56 15.25 1.59 9.01
CA LEU A 56 15.61 0.98 10.29
C LEU A 56 15.95 2.09 11.28
N LEU A 57 15.10 2.29 12.28
CA LEU A 57 15.38 3.24 13.36
C LEU A 57 15.96 2.50 14.57
N TRP A 58 17.20 2.82 14.92
CA TRP A 58 17.97 2.20 16.00
C TRP A 58 17.93 3.03 17.28
N LYS A 59 18.04 2.39 18.44
CA LYS A 59 18.14 3.09 19.72
C LYS A 59 19.41 3.93 19.83
N ASN A 60 20.51 3.47 19.22
CA ASN A 60 21.81 4.13 19.30
C ASN A 60 22.74 3.74 18.14
N LEU A 61 23.81 4.50 17.96
CA LEU A 61 24.79 4.28 16.90
C LEU A 61 25.53 2.91 17.01
N PRO A 62 25.95 2.41 18.17
CA PRO A 62 26.59 1.09 18.27
C PRO A 62 25.74 -0.04 17.70
N SER A 63 24.45 -0.04 17.97
CA SER A 63 23.51 -1.06 17.45
C SER A 63 23.40 -1.02 15.92
N GLN A 64 23.38 0.18 15.35
CA GLN A 64 23.41 0.36 13.91
C GLN A 64 24.74 -0.15 13.30
N GLN A 65 25.88 0.17 13.93
CA GLN A 65 27.19 -0.27 13.46
C GLN A 65 27.36 -1.79 13.52
N GLU A 66 26.77 -2.45 14.50
CA GLU A 66 26.72 -3.91 14.58
C GLU A 66 25.99 -4.50 13.37
N PHE A 67 24.80 -3.97 13.05
CA PHE A 67 24.03 -4.42 11.90
C PHE A 67 24.77 -4.20 10.58
N VAL A 68 25.41 -3.03 10.40
CA VAL A 68 26.16 -2.71 9.17
C VAL A 68 27.28 -3.73 8.90
N LYS A 69 27.94 -4.25 9.93
CA LYS A 69 28.98 -5.29 9.77
C LYS A 69 28.42 -6.61 9.27
N LEU A 70 27.14 -6.89 9.56
CA LEU A 70 26.47 -8.14 9.21
C LEU A 70 25.78 -8.09 7.85
N VAL A 71 25.21 -6.94 7.48
CA VAL A 71 24.32 -6.84 6.32
C VAL A 71 24.95 -7.31 5.02
N ASP A 72 26.26 -7.09 4.86
CA ASP A 72 27.00 -7.53 3.68
C ASP A 72 27.23 -9.05 3.60
N THR A 73 27.09 -9.76 4.70
CA THR A 73 27.21 -11.22 4.77
C THR A 73 25.86 -11.93 4.85
N LEU A 74 24.78 -11.18 5.06
CA LEU A 74 23.45 -11.76 5.17
C LEU A 74 22.93 -12.26 3.81
N HIS A 75 22.54 -13.53 3.78
CA HIS A 75 21.90 -14.19 2.66
C HIS A 75 20.61 -14.81 3.17
N LEU A 76 19.51 -14.07 3.05
CA LEU A 76 18.21 -14.54 3.51
C LEU A 76 17.40 -15.11 2.33
N SER A 77 16.71 -16.21 2.60
CA SER A 77 15.76 -16.79 1.63
C SER A 77 14.45 -16.01 1.64
N PRO A 78 13.77 -15.89 0.49
CA PRO A 78 12.43 -15.29 0.43
C PRO A 78 11.47 -15.98 1.40
N GLU A 79 10.59 -15.22 2.05
CA GLU A 79 9.49 -15.76 2.83
C GLU A 79 8.22 -15.93 1.97
N PRO A 80 7.42 -16.96 2.20
CA PRO A 80 6.18 -17.14 1.46
C PRO A 80 5.21 -15.99 1.73
N LEU A 81 4.62 -15.46 0.67
CA LEU A 81 3.58 -14.43 0.79
C LEU A 81 2.22 -15.07 1.07
N PRO A 82 1.35 -14.41 1.85
CA PRO A 82 -0.01 -14.87 2.06
C PRO A 82 -0.80 -14.97 0.75
N GLU A 83 -1.62 -16.02 0.61
CA GLU A 83 -2.50 -16.22 -0.55
C GLU A 83 -3.89 -15.60 -0.37
N LYS A 84 -4.18 -15.03 0.80
CA LYS A 84 -5.48 -14.44 1.11
C LYS A 84 -5.80 -13.27 0.18
N VAL A 85 -7.00 -13.31 -0.40
CA VAL A 85 -7.53 -12.27 -1.29
C VAL A 85 -8.76 -11.63 -0.61
N TRP A 86 -8.71 -10.31 -0.46
CA TRP A 86 -9.83 -9.52 0.03
C TRP A 86 -10.59 -8.93 -1.15
N GLN A 87 -11.90 -9.07 -1.18
CA GLN A 87 -12.75 -8.37 -2.14
C GLN A 87 -13.10 -6.99 -1.58
N VAL A 88 -12.79 -5.93 -2.32
CA VAL A 88 -13.06 -4.55 -1.91
C VAL A 88 -14.04 -3.92 -2.88
N PRO A 89 -15.29 -3.63 -2.43
CA PRO A 89 -16.30 -2.98 -3.25
C PRO A 89 -15.92 -1.52 -3.51
N VAL A 90 -16.04 -1.07 -4.75
CA VAL A 90 -15.71 0.30 -5.17
C VAL A 90 -16.78 0.83 -6.11
N CYS A 91 -17.33 1.99 -5.79
CA CYS A 91 -18.18 2.75 -6.68
C CYS A 91 -17.35 3.70 -7.54
N TYR A 92 -17.39 3.51 -8.86
CA TYR A 92 -16.68 4.33 -9.86
C TYR A 92 -17.60 5.40 -10.48
N HIS A 93 -18.70 5.77 -9.82
CA HIS A 93 -19.51 6.88 -10.27
C HIS A 93 -18.76 8.21 -10.07
N PRO A 94 -18.89 9.22 -10.96
CA PRO A 94 -18.17 10.50 -10.84
C PRO A 94 -18.33 11.20 -9.49
N GLU A 95 -19.46 11.02 -8.82
CA GLU A 95 -19.70 11.53 -7.47
C GLU A 95 -18.74 10.94 -6.41
N TYR A 96 -18.29 9.70 -6.61
CA TYR A 96 -17.38 8.99 -5.69
C TYR A 96 -15.94 8.97 -6.18
N GLY A 97 -15.72 9.14 -7.48
CA GLY A 97 -14.40 9.26 -8.11
C GLY A 97 -14.16 10.67 -8.64
N GLN A 98 -13.85 11.61 -7.76
CA GLN A 98 -13.79 13.04 -8.08
C GLN A 98 -12.81 13.40 -9.21
N ASP A 99 -11.83 12.55 -9.51
CA ASP A 99 -10.87 12.77 -10.60
C ASP A 99 -11.10 11.81 -11.78
N LEU A 100 -12.14 10.94 -11.73
CA LEU A 100 -12.35 9.89 -12.72
C LEU A 100 -12.52 10.42 -14.14
N GLU A 101 -13.32 11.49 -14.32
CA GLU A 101 -13.56 12.07 -15.65
C GLU A 101 -12.30 12.66 -16.29
N ASP A 102 -11.48 13.35 -15.51
CA ASP A 102 -10.22 13.89 -16.00
C ASP A 102 -9.18 12.78 -16.20
N PHE A 103 -9.20 11.75 -15.34
CA PHE A 103 -8.35 10.58 -15.47
C PHE A 103 -8.61 9.84 -16.79
N VAL A 104 -9.87 9.52 -17.13
CA VAL A 104 -10.22 8.83 -18.39
C VAL A 104 -9.84 9.65 -19.60
N LYS A 105 -10.07 10.98 -19.58
CA LYS A 105 -9.64 11.89 -20.65
C LYS A 105 -8.12 11.85 -20.85
N SER A 106 -7.36 11.95 -19.75
CA SER A 106 -5.89 11.95 -19.79
C SER A 106 -5.29 10.65 -20.33
N LYS A 107 -6.01 9.53 -20.16
CA LYS A 107 -5.62 8.19 -20.58
C LYS A 107 -6.17 7.82 -21.97
N ASN A 108 -7.06 8.62 -22.53
CA ASN A 108 -7.83 8.30 -23.75
C ASN A 108 -8.53 6.94 -23.63
N LEU A 109 -9.15 6.69 -22.47
CA LEU A 109 -9.93 5.49 -22.15
C LEU A 109 -11.37 5.88 -21.82
N SER A 110 -12.29 4.95 -21.96
CA SER A 110 -13.64 5.07 -21.40
C SER A 110 -13.65 4.72 -19.91
N VAL A 111 -14.68 5.16 -19.21
CA VAL A 111 -14.90 4.76 -17.80
C VAL A 111 -14.98 3.24 -17.65
N ALA A 112 -15.69 2.57 -18.58
CA ALA A 112 -15.81 1.11 -18.56
C ALA A 112 -14.44 0.40 -18.69
N GLU A 113 -13.56 0.89 -19.57
CA GLU A 113 -12.19 0.34 -19.72
C GLU A 113 -11.35 0.57 -18.47
N VAL A 114 -11.44 1.74 -17.83
CA VAL A 114 -10.74 1.99 -16.56
C VAL A 114 -11.24 1.04 -15.48
N ILE A 115 -12.54 0.89 -15.33
CA ILE A 115 -13.13 -0.05 -14.35
C ILE A 115 -12.65 -1.47 -14.64
N GLN A 116 -12.75 -1.93 -15.87
CA GLN A 116 -12.32 -3.28 -16.27
C GLN A 116 -10.83 -3.50 -15.94
N LEU A 117 -9.94 -2.61 -16.37
CA LEU A 117 -8.50 -2.72 -16.13
C LEU A 117 -8.17 -2.68 -14.63
N HIS A 118 -8.94 -1.92 -13.83
CA HIS A 118 -8.70 -1.79 -12.40
C HIS A 118 -9.26 -2.99 -11.61
N THR A 119 -10.41 -3.54 -11.98
CA THR A 119 -11.07 -4.64 -11.25
C THR A 119 -10.58 -6.04 -11.64
N GLN A 120 -10.03 -6.23 -12.85
CA GLN A 120 -9.52 -7.54 -13.29
C GLN A 120 -8.18 -7.93 -12.66
N THR A 121 -7.49 -7.00 -12.00
CA THR A 121 -6.15 -7.19 -11.43
C THR A 121 -6.25 -7.60 -9.97
N LEU A 122 -5.42 -8.57 -9.56
CA LEU A 122 -5.12 -8.83 -8.15
C LEU A 122 -3.97 -7.93 -7.72
N TYR A 123 -4.22 -7.10 -6.71
CA TYR A 123 -3.24 -6.17 -6.16
C TYR A 123 -2.59 -6.75 -4.91
N ARG A 124 -1.26 -6.65 -4.82
CA ARG A 124 -0.53 -7.00 -3.60
C ARG A 124 -0.46 -5.81 -2.64
N ILE A 125 -0.84 -6.01 -1.38
CA ILE A 125 -0.62 -5.02 -0.31
C ILE A 125 0.88 -5.05 0.01
N HIS A 126 1.61 -4.00 -0.36
CA HIS A 126 3.03 -3.94 -0.04
C HIS A 126 3.26 -3.47 1.39
N PHE A 127 2.62 -2.38 1.78
CA PHE A 127 2.73 -1.81 3.13
C PHE A 127 1.59 -0.83 3.42
N PHE A 128 1.49 -0.44 4.69
CA PHE A 128 0.68 0.69 5.13
C PHE A 128 1.58 1.87 5.46
N GLY A 129 1.18 3.10 5.10
CA GLY A 129 2.00 4.29 5.34
C GLY A 129 1.30 5.57 4.93
N PHE A 130 1.99 6.72 4.94
CA PHE A 130 1.43 8.05 4.70
C PHE A 130 0.41 8.45 5.78
N LEU A 131 -0.69 7.71 5.90
CA LEU A 131 -1.68 7.81 6.98
C LEU A 131 -1.80 6.44 7.66
N PRO A 132 -2.21 6.36 8.94
CA PRO A 132 -2.54 5.10 9.57
C PRO A 132 -3.59 4.34 8.73
N GLY A 133 -3.22 3.15 8.27
CA GLY A 133 -4.10 2.32 7.44
C GLY A 133 -4.22 2.72 5.96
N PHE A 134 -3.40 3.63 5.41
CA PHE A 134 -3.36 3.84 3.97
C PHE A 134 -2.71 2.65 3.27
N PHE A 135 -3.43 2.06 2.32
CA PHE A 135 -3.00 0.88 1.58
C PHE A 135 -2.14 1.29 0.38
N TYR A 136 -0.88 0.86 0.36
CA TYR A 136 -0.04 0.93 -0.84
C TYR A 136 -0.11 -0.40 -1.58
N LEU A 137 -0.69 -0.36 -2.79
CA LEU A 137 -0.96 -1.54 -3.60
C LEU A 137 -0.08 -1.55 -4.85
N ASN A 138 0.50 -2.72 -5.14
CA ASN A 138 1.26 -2.97 -6.35
C ASN A 138 0.47 -3.88 -7.31
N GLY A 139 0.76 -3.82 -8.63
CA GLY A 139 0.10 -4.61 -9.66
C GLY A 139 -0.75 -3.78 -10.63
N LEU A 140 -0.75 -2.45 -10.51
CA LEU A 140 -1.54 -1.58 -11.41
C LEU A 140 -1.12 -1.77 -12.87
N SER A 141 -2.12 -1.97 -13.74
CA SER A 141 -1.91 -2.04 -15.19
C SER A 141 -1.16 -0.81 -15.70
N PRO A 142 -0.09 -0.98 -16.53
CA PRO A 142 0.64 0.15 -17.13
C PRO A 142 -0.25 1.13 -17.91
N LYS A 143 -1.38 0.68 -18.47
CA LYS A 143 -2.36 1.54 -19.13
C LYS A 143 -2.96 2.58 -18.19
N LEU A 144 -3.01 2.30 -16.87
CA LEU A 144 -3.56 3.19 -15.86
C LEU A 144 -2.49 4.03 -15.16
N HIS A 145 -1.20 3.87 -15.46
CA HIS A 145 -0.15 4.67 -14.84
C HIS A 145 -0.32 6.15 -15.16
N LEU A 146 -0.36 7.00 -14.14
CA LEU A 146 -0.48 8.45 -14.29
C LEU A 146 0.34 9.15 -13.19
N PRO A 147 1.21 10.11 -13.51
CA PRO A 147 1.92 10.88 -12.48
C PRO A 147 0.96 11.50 -11.46
N ARG A 148 1.44 11.71 -10.23
CA ARG A 148 0.67 12.42 -9.21
C ARG A 148 0.25 13.80 -9.71
N LYS A 149 -0.86 14.32 -9.18
CA LYS A 149 -1.31 15.70 -9.47
C LYS A 149 -0.22 16.70 -9.10
N SER A 150 0.01 17.68 -9.95
CA SER A 150 0.92 18.81 -9.67
C SER A 150 0.42 19.66 -8.50
N VAL A 151 -0.91 19.80 -8.37
CA VAL A 151 -1.56 20.47 -7.24
C VAL A 151 -2.40 19.43 -6.50
N PRO A 152 -2.02 19.03 -5.28
CA PRO A 152 -2.79 18.09 -4.49
C PRO A 152 -4.21 18.59 -4.18
N SER A 153 -5.18 17.69 -4.11
CA SER A 153 -6.51 17.99 -3.57
C SER A 153 -6.41 18.31 -2.09
N LEU A 154 -7.13 19.31 -1.62
CA LEU A 154 -7.16 19.70 -0.21
C LEU A 154 -7.89 18.68 0.67
N ALA A 155 -8.87 17.98 0.10
CA ALA A 155 -9.65 16.97 0.80
C ALA A 155 -10.00 15.81 -0.13
N VAL A 156 -9.30 14.68 0.06
CA VAL A 156 -9.64 13.39 -0.54
C VAL A 156 -10.49 12.64 0.49
N PRO A 157 -11.72 12.24 0.18
CA PRO A 157 -12.61 11.57 1.15
C PRO A 157 -12.07 10.24 1.66
N SER A 158 -12.51 9.82 2.84
CA SER A 158 -12.30 8.47 3.36
C SER A 158 -12.86 7.41 2.40
N GLY A 159 -12.18 6.28 2.24
CA GLY A 159 -12.54 5.21 1.33
C GLY A 159 -12.14 5.47 -0.13
N SER A 160 -11.61 6.66 -0.48
CA SER A 160 -11.18 6.94 -1.85
C SER A 160 -10.13 5.95 -2.33
N VAL A 161 -10.41 5.35 -3.50
CA VAL A 161 -9.46 4.50 -4.25
C VAL A 161 -8.82 5.36 -5.31
N ALA A 162 -7.50 5.47 -5.29
CA ALA A 162 -6.79 6.45 -6.08
C ALA A 162 -5.52 5.89 -6.74
N ILE A 163 -5.12 6.52 -7.86
CA ILE A 163 -3.93 6.18 -8.64
C ILE A 163 -2.90 7.30 -8.53
N GLY A 164 -1.65 6.92 -8.24
CA GLY A 164 -0.51 7.82 -8.21
C GLY A 164 0.76 7.16 -8.72
N GLY A 165 1.29 7.63 -9.85
CA GLY A 165 2.43 7.00 -10.52
C GLY A 165 2.08 5.63 -11.09
N LYS A 166 2.77 4.59 -10.64
CA LYS A 166 2.59 3.18 -11.02
C LYS A 166 1.71 2.40 -10.03
N GLN A 167 1.10 3.06 -9.03
CA GLN A 167 0.43 2.41 -7.91
C GLN A 167 -1.02 2.83 -7.79
N THR A 168 -1.82 1.97 -7.19
CA THR A 168 -3.13 2.30 -6.63
C THR A 168 -3.09 2.22 -5.11
N GLY A 169 -3.99 2.91 -4.43
CA GLY A 169 -4.06 2.91 -2.97
C GLY A 169 -5.42 3.35 -2.46
N ILE A 170 -5.62 3.17 -1.15
CA ILE A 170 -6.90 3.47 -0.50
C ILE A 170 -6.66 4.42 0.67
N TYR A 171 -7.38 5.54 0.65
CA TYR A 171 -7.38 6.52 1.73
C TYR A 171 -8.27 6.05 2.88
N PRO A 172 -7.73 5.76 4.07
CA PRO A 172 -8.53 5.26 5.19
C PRO A 172 -9.35 6.36 5.89
N MET A 173 -8.95 7.61 5.71
CA MET A 173 -9.58 8.79 6.29
C MET A 173 -9.45 9.98 5.34
N GLN A 174 -10.26 11.02 5.54
CA GLN A 174 -10.14 12.24 4.77
C GLN A 174 -8.78 12.92 5.02
N SER A 175 -8.11 13.31 3.94
CA SER A 175 -6.82 14.02 4.02
C SER A 175 -6.53 14.78 2.72
N PRO A 176 -5.59 15.72 2.71
CA PRO A 176 -4.99 16.19 1.47
C PRO A 176 -4.29 15.05 0.73
N GLY A 177 -4.25 15.11 -0.62
CA GLY A 177 -3.57 14.08 -1.40
C GLY A 177 -3.39 14.42 -2.86
N GLY A 178 -2.28 13.96 -3.44
CA GLY A 178 -1.92 14.20 -4.84
C GLY A 178 -2.22 13.04 -5.79
N TRP A 179 -2.92 12.01 -5.34
CA TRP A 179 -3.32 10.88 -6.19
C TRP A 179 -4.68 11.16 -6.84
N HIS A 180 -4.93 10.58 -8.00
CA HIS A 180 -6.18 10.72 -8.74
C HIS A 180 -7.22 9.76 -8.17
N SER A 181 -8.23 10.29 -7.48
CA SER A 181 -9.35 9.50 -6.94
C SER A 181 -10.28 9.07 -8.07
N ILE A 182 -10.28 7.76 -8.36
CA ILE A 182 -11.06 7.16 -9.45
C ILE A 182 -12.34 6.47 -8.98
N GLY A 183 -12.51 6.29 -7.67
CA GLY A 183 -13.67 5.65 -7.06
C GLY A 183 -13.61 5.69 -5.55
N ARG A 184 -14.63 5.15 -4.89
CA ARG A 184 -14.71 5.12 -3.43
C ARG A 184 -15.30 3.81 -2.94
N SER A 185 -14.72 3.27 -1.87
CA SER A 185 -15.24 2.12 -1.14
C SER A 185 -16.02 2.56 0.08
N PRO A 186 -17.12 1.89 0.43
CA PRO A 186 -17.86 2.13 1.67
C PRO A 186 -17.23 1.45 2.89
N LEU A 187 -16.21 0.60 2.71
CA LEU A 187 -15.58 -0.15 3.79
C LEU A 187 -14.79 0.78 4.74
N PRO A 188 -14.75 0.46 6.05
CA PRO A 188 -13.81 1.06 6.99
C PRO A 188 -12.43 0.42 6.80
N PHE A 189 -11.40 1.21 6.53
CA PHE A 189 -10.02 0.73 6.32
C PHE A 189 -9.13 0.87 7.55
N PHE A 190 -9.52 1.67 8.51
CA PHE A 190 -8.80 1.89 9.76
C PHE A 190 -9.76 2.16 10.90
N ASP A 191 -9.67 1.37 11.96
CA ASP A 191 -10.40 1.60 13.22
C ASP A 191 -9.42 1.51 14.39
N PRO A 192 -9.09 2.63 15.06
CA PRO A 192 -8.14 2.64 16.18
C PRO A 192 -8.64 1.87 17.43
N LYS A 193 -9.91 1.49 17.47
CA LYS A 193 -10.50 0.69 18.56
C LYS A 193 -10.31 -0.82 18.34
N GLN A 194 -9.93 -1.24 17.13
CA GLN A 194 -9.68 -2.65 16.82
C GLN A 194 -8.21 -3.03 17.03
N THR A 195 -7.97 -4.30 17.28
CA THR A 195 -6.63 -4.87 17.37
C THR A 195 -6.56 -6.13 16.51
N PRO A 196 -5.89 -6.11 15.36
CA PRO A 196 -5.20 -4.97 14.73
C PRO A 196 -6.18 -3.90 14.20
N PRO A 197 -5.73 -2.62 14.07
CA PRO A 197 -6.59 -1.52 13.63
C PRO A 197 -6.92 -1.53 12.14
N VAL A 198 -6.23 -2.37 11.36
CA VAL A 198 -6.45 -2.64 9.93
C VAL A 198 -6.76 -4.13 9.79
N TRP A 199 -7.82 -4.47 9.07
CA TRP A 199 -8.26 -5.85 8.91
C TRP A 199 -7.41 -6.70 7.96
N ALA A 200 -6.61 -6.08 7.12
CA ALA A 200 -5.67 -6.75 6.20
C ALA A 200 -4.22 -6.63 6.69
N LYS A 201 -3.33 -7.43 6.09
CA LYS A 201 -1.88 -7.43 6.38
C LYS A 201 -1.06 -7.18 5.12
N PRO A 202 0.15 -6.59 5.24
CA PRO A 202 1.10 -6.59 4.14
C PRO A 202 1.36 -8.01 3.62
N GLY A 203 1.49 -8.15 2.32
CA GLY A 203 1.62 -9.43 1.64
C GLY A 203 0.30 -10.07 1.21
N GLU A 204 -0.84 -9.74 1.81
CA GLU A 204 -2.17 -10.18 1.33
C GLU A 204 -2.55 -9.45 0.03
N GLN A 205 -3.62 -9.91 -0.63
CA GLN A 205 -4.05 -9.38 -1.91
C GLN A 205 -5.42 -8.69 -1.79
N ILE A 206 -5.66 -7.76 -2.71
CA ILE A 206 -6.95 -7.08 -2.90
C ILE A 206 -7.40 -7.29 -4.34
N GLN A 207 -8.68 -7.63 -4.49
CA GLN A 207 -9.41 -7.53 -5.74
C GLN A 207 -10.52 -6.50 -5.58
N PHE A 208 -10.52 -5.48 -6.42
CA PHE A 208 -11.61 -4.52 -6.44
C PHE A 208 -12.83 -5.09 -7.15
N VAL A 209 -14.02 -4.83 -6.59
CA VAL A 209 -15.31 -5.23 -7.15
C VAL A 209 -16.14 -3.99 -7.41
N SER A 210 -16.56 -3.77 -8.65
CA SER A 210 -17.38 -2.61 -9.00
C SER A 210 -18.78 -2.76 -8.42
N ILE A 211 -19.26 -1.70 -7.73
CA ILE A 211 -20.60 -1.58 -7.21
C ILE A 211 -21.29 -0.32 -7.77
N THR A 212 -22.62 -0.31 -7.76
CA THR A 212 -23.43 0.85 -8.18
C THR A 212 -23.47 1.93 -7.08
N ALA A 213 -23.84 3.17 -7.46
CA ALA A 213 -24.08 4.24 -6.51
C ALA A 213 -25.17 3.87 -5.48
N SER A 214 -26.24 3.25 -5.92
CA SER A 214 -27.30 2.78 -5.03
C SER A 214 -26.83 1.73 -4.03
N GLN A 215 -25.95 0.81 -4.42
CA GLN A 215 -25.33 -0.15 -3.49
C GLN A 215 -24.42 0.56 -2.48
N PHE A 216 -23.68 1.57 -2.91
CA PHE A 216 -22.83 2.36 -2.03
C PHE A 216 -23.65 3.13 -0.99
N GLU A 217 -24.72 3.83 -1.41
CA GLU A 217 -25.58 4.63 -0.53
C GLU A 217 -26.35 3.78 0.49
N ASN A 218 -26.76 2.58 0.09
CA ASN A 218 -27.51 1.65 0.94
C ASN A 218 -26.60 0.67 1.71
N TRP A 219 -25.27 0.94 1.76
CA TRP A 219 -24.32 0.07 2.43
C TRP A 219 -24.61 -0.07 3.93
N LYS A 220 -24.57 -1.31 4.44
CA LYS A 220 -24.84 -1.66 5.84
C LYS A 220 -23.66 -2.42 6.44
N ASP A 221 -23.57 -2.46 7.77
CA ASP A 221 -22.55 -3.22 8.48
C ASP A 221 -22.54 -4.73 8.11
N ALA A 222 -23.71 -5.30 7.79
CA ALA A 222 -23.84 -6.67 7.31
C ALA A 222 -23.09 -6.88 5.99
N ASP A 223 -23.13 -5.90 5.07
CA ASP A 223 -22.41 -5.98 3.79
C ASP A 223 -20.90 -5.95 4.01
N THR A 224 -20.43 -5.11 4.95
CA THR A 224 -19.02 -5.07 5.35
C THR A 224 -18.54 -6.46 5.79
N LYS A 225 -19.30 -7.16 6.62
CA LYS A 225 -18.95 -8.52 7.09
C LYS A 225 -18.88 -9.53 5.95
N ASN A 226 -19.75 -9.41 4.94
CA ASN A 226 -19.74 -10.32 3.79
C ASN A 226 -18.51 -10.15 2.90
N PHE A 227 -17.95 -8.95 2.81
CA PHE A 227 -16.73 -8.68 2.03
C PHE A 227 -15.43 -8.94 2.80
N LEU A 228 -15.44 -8.82 4.13
CA LEU A 228 -14.26 -9.00 4.99
C LEU A 228 -14.16 -10.40 5.62
N GLN A 229 -14.82 -11.40 5.04
CA GLN A 229 -14.71 -12.81 5.47
C GLN A 229 -13.55 -13.55 4.81
#